data_da1c7f7f720fe7e4c7706eb88e66befc
#
_entry.id   da1c7f7f720fe7e4c7706eb88e66befc
#
_cell.length_a   1.000
_cell.length_b   1.000
_cell.length_c   1.000
_cell.angle_alpha   90.00
_cell.angle_beta   90.00
_cell.angle_gamma   90.00
#
_symmetry.space_group_name_H-M   'P 1'
#
loop_
_entity.id
_entity.type
_entity.pdbx_description
1 polymer ?
#
loop_
_entity_poly.entity_id
_entity_poly.type
_entity_poly.pdbx_seq_one_letter_code
_entity_poly.pdbx_strand_id
1 'polypeptide(L)'
;MKQTLLKVLTLLVSVNQVYGGVALKKFKPGDYQTDFIETPIRYIIINRDKCDEGLSCDNVAYYEINKKTGKTFKIPRGQTINMRVSQDFKGYDFTTKDKKFLYEILYQGDSTLKIMHPKTYQIYSDEEVREY
;
A
#
# COMPACT_ATOMS: atom_id res chain seq x y z
N MET A 1 -9.61 0.54 -17.29
CA MET A 1 -8.32 0.42 -16.61
C MET A 1 -7.38 1.59 -16.90
N LYS A 2 -7.14 1.95 -18.16
CA LYS A 2 -6.24 3.08 -18.49
C LYS A 2 -6.69 4.41 -17.90
N GLN A 3 -7.99 4.69 -17.88
CA GLN A 3 -8.54 5.93 -17.32
C GLN A 3 -8.36 6.00 -15.81
N THR A 4 -8.54 4.88 -15.10
CA THR A 4 -8.33 4.85 -13.65
C THR A 4 -6.86 5.04 -13.31
N LEU A 5 -5.97 4.44 -14.08
CA LEU A 5 -4.53 4.60 -13.90
C LEU A 5 -4.11 6.06 -14.12
N LEU A 6 -4.65 6.74 -15.14
CA LEU A 6 -4.40 8.16 -15.38
C LEU A 6 -4.85 9.02 -14.21
N LYS A 7 -6.02 8.72 -13.61
CA LYS A 7 -6.50 9.41 -12.41
C LYS A 7 -5.55 9.24 -11.24
N VAL A 8 -5.04 8.04 -11.02
CA VAL A 8 -4.04 7.77 -9.98
C VAL A 8 -2.78 8.60 -10.22
N LEU A 9 -2.26 8.59 -11.44
CA LEU A 9 -1.07 9.35 -11.80
C LEU A 9 -1.27 10.86 -11.62
N THR A 10 -2.43 11.39 -12.00
CA THR A 10 -2.76 12.80 -11.84
C THR A 10 -2.80 13.19 -10.36
N LEU A 11 -3.44 12.38 -9.53
CA LEU A 11 -3.49 12.60 -8.09
C LEU A 11 -2.11 12.50 -7.45
N LEU A 12 -1.28 11.55 -7.87
CA LEU A 12 0.08 11.38 -7.37
C LEU A 12 0.96 12.58 -7.71
N VAL A 13 0.82 13.14 -8.91
CA VAL A 13 1.55 14.35 -9.31
C VAL A 13 1.14 15.53 -8.41
N SER A 14 -0.15 15.68 -8.12
CA SER A 14 -0.65 16.72 -7.23
C SER A 14 -0.13 16.54 -5.80
N VAL A 15 -0.16 15.30 -5.30
CA VAL A 15 0.29 14.95 -3.94
C VAL A 15 1.80 15.04 -3.80
N ASN A 16 2.53 14.88 -4.90
CA ASN A 16 3.98 15.00 -4.92
C ASN A 16 4.47 16.31 -4.28
N GLN A 17 3.74 17.38 -4.47
CA GLN A 17 4.06 18.68 -3.85
C GLN A 17 3.87 18.64 -2.33
N VAL A 18 2.89 17.89 -1.83
CA VAL A 18 2.59 17.75 -0.41
C VAL A 18 3.67 16.95 0.31
N TYR A 19 4.18 15.89 -0.33
CA TYR A 19 5.22 15.06 0.24
C TYR A 19 6.64 15.57 -0.01
N GLY A 20 6.81 16.75 -0.60
CA GLY A 20 8.12 17.24 -0.97
C GLY A 20 8.71 16.62 -2.22
N GLY A 21 7.97 15.80 -2.91
CA GLY A 21 8.18 15.49 -4.31
C GLY A 21 9.09 14.34 -4.68
N VAL A 22 10.10 14.03 -3.92
CA VAL A 22 11.16 13.14 -4.40
C VAL A 22 10.71 11.69 -4.47
N ALA A 23 9.96 11.23 -3.49
CA ALA A 23 9.52 9.83 -3.40
C ALA A 23 8.54 9.45 -4.50
N LEU A 24 7.56 10.31 -4.81
CA LEU A 24 6.50 9.99 -5.77
C LEU A 24 6.99 9.97 -7.22
N LYS A 25 8.05 10.70 -7.55
CA LYS A 25 8.64 10.69 -8.89
C LYS A 25 9.22 9.33 -9.28
N LYS A 26 9.52 8.49 -8.30
CA LYS A 26 10.03 7.14 -8.54
C LYS A 26 8.92 6.13 -8.83
N PHE A 27 7.67 6.47 -8.55
CA PHE A 27 6.55 5.55 -8.70
C PHE A 27 6.11 5.51 -10.15
N LYS A 28 6.21 4.34 -10.76
CA LYS A 28 5.81 4.09 -12.15
C LYS A 28 4.87 2.91 -12.21
N PRO A 29 3.71 3.02 -12.86
CA PRO A 29 2.82 1.88 -13.08
C PRO A 29 3.56 0.76 -13.82
N GLY A 30 3.39 -0.47 -13.36
CA GLY A 30 4.03 -1.64 -13.98
C GLY A 30 5.46 -1.90 -13.52
N ASP A 31 6.03 -1.02 -12.69
CA ASP A 31 7.32 -1.29 -12.06
C ASP A 31 7.17 -2.42 -11.05
N TYR A 32 8.02 -3.45 -11.14
CA TYR A 32 7.95 -4.60 -10.24
C TYR A 32 8.19 -4.23 -8.76
N GLN A 33 8.78 -3.08 -8.49
CA GLN A 33 9.04 -2.58 -7.14
C GLN A 33 7.91 -1.71 -6.59
N THR A 34 6.87 -1.48 -7.40
CA THR A 34 5.78 -0.59 -7.03
C THR A 34 4.44 -1.24 -7.36
N ASP A 35 3.59 -1.42 -6.36
CA ASP A 35 2.22 -1.85 -6.55
C ASP A 35 1.30 -0.64 -6.52
N PHE A 36 0.46 -0.52 -7.54
CA PHE A 36 -0.62 0.47 -7.60
C PHE A 36 -1.94 -0.26 -7.39
N ILE A 37 -2.61 0.03 -6.31
CA ILE A 37 -3.89 -0.59 -5.96
C ILE A 37 -4.89 0.47 -5.53
N GLU A 38 -6.17 0.10 -5.51
CA GLU A 38 -7.21 0.97 -5.01
C GLU A 38 -8.28 0.19 -4.24
N THR A 39 -8.94 0.90 -3.35
CA THR A 39 -10.18 0.47 -2.72
C THR A 39 -11.28 1.45 -3.11
N PRO A 40 -12.55 1.24 -2.73
CA PRO A 40 -13.58 2.26 -2.95
C PRO A 40 -13.28 3.61 -2.31
N ILE A 41 -12.41 3.64 -1.30
CA ILE A 41 -12.16 4.82 -0.47
C ILE A 41 -10.84 5.53 -0.84
N ARG A 42 -9.83 4.79 -1.28
CA ARG A 42 -8.46 5.31 -1.41
C ARG A 42 -7.68 4.72 -2.59
N TYR A 43 -6.73 5.51 -3.10
CA TYR A 43 -5.66 5.03 -3.95
C TYR A 43 -4.45 4.71 -3.08
N ILE A 44 -3.76 3.61 -3.40
CA ILE A 44 -2.65 3.12 -2.58
C ILE A 44 -1.45 2.81 -3.47
N ILE A 45 -0.28 3.20 -2.98
CA ILE A 45 1.00 2.85 -3.59
C ILE A 45 1.83 2.10 -2.56
N ILE A 46 2.29 0.92 -2.94
CA ILE A 46 3.24 0.14 -2.15
C ILE A 46 4.58 0.20 -2.87
N ASN A 47 5.61 0.67 -2.18
CA ASN A 47 6.94 0.80 -2.76
C ASN A 47 7.94 -0.13 -2.06
N ARG A 48 8.62 -0.94 -2.87
CA ARG A 48 9.63 -1.92 -2.43
C ARG A 48 11.03 -1.56 -2.87
N ASP A 49 11.29 -0.30 -3.17
CA ASP A 49 12.58 0.21 -3.66
C ASP A 49 13.75 -0.18 -2.75
N LYS A 50 13.50 -0.27 -1.46
CA LYS A 50 14.52 -0.59 -0.45
C LYS A 50 14.61 -2.06 -0.13
N CYS A 51 13.91 -2.90 -0.86
CA CYS A 51 13.93 -4.35 -0.68
C CYS A 51 15.03 -4.97 -1.52
N ASP A 52 15.77 -5.90 -0.93
CA ASP A 52 16.68 -6.75 -1.69
C ASP A 52 15.87 -7.78 -2.48
N GLU A 53 16.49 -8.37 -3.50
CA GLU A 53 15.90 -9.48 -4.21
C GLU A 53 15.77 -10.67 -3.26
N GLY A 54 14.56 -10.95 -2.81
CA GLY A 54 14.29 -12.03 -1.87
C GLY A 54 12.81 -12.21 -1.61
N LEU A 55 12.48 -13.26 -0.86
CA LEU A 55 11.10 -13.64 -0.58
C LEU A 55 10.45 -12.78 0.50
N SER A 56 11.25 -12.13 1.34
CA SER A 56 10.74 -11.29 2.42
C SER A 56 11.50 -9.97 2.50
N CYS A 57 10.79 -8.94 2.93
CA CYS A 57 11.33 -7.59 3.06
C CYS A 57 10.64 -6.87 4.21
N ASP A 58 11.40 -6.12 5.00
CA ASP A 58 10.89 -5.32 6.11
C ASP A 58 11.05 -3.81 5.87
N ASN A 59 11.29 -3.41 4.62
CA ASN A 59 11.47 -2.01 4.19
C ASN A 59 10.47 -1.62 3.10
N VAL A 60 9.22 -1.97 3.28
CA VAL A 60 8.15 -1.65 2.34
C VAL A 60 7.44 -0.37 2.81
N ALA A 61 7.25 0.57 1.91
CA ALA A 61 6.56 1.82 2.22
C ALA A 61 5.13 1.82 1.67
N TYR A 62 4.22 2.40 2.45
CA TYR A 62 2.79 2.53 2.13
C TYR A 62 2.43 4.01 1.98
N TYR A 63 1.75 4.34 0.90
CA TYR A 63 1.22 5.68 0.63
C TYR A 63 -0.23 5.57 0.22
N GLU A 64 -1.09 6.46 0.73
CA GLU A 64 -2.47 6.51 0.30
C GLU A 64 -2.96 7.92 0.04
N ILE A 65 -3.96 8.01 -0.81
CA ILE A 65 -4.69 9.24 -1.10
C ILE A 65 -6.17 8.93 -0.95
N ASN A 66 -6.85 9.64 -0.07
CA ASN A 66 -8.30 9.51 0.08
C ASN A 66 -9.00 10.03 -1.17
N LYS A 67 -9.85 9.22 -1.77
CA LYS A 67 -10.52 9.56 -3.03
C LYS A 67 -11.47 10.74 -2.90
N LYS A 68 -12.07 10.93 -1.73
CA LYS A 68 -13.06 11.97 -1.48
C LYS A 68 -12.42 13.29 -1.07
N THR A 69 -11.46 13.25 -0.17
CA THR A 69 -10.88 14.45 0.44
C THR A 69 -9.56 14.88 -0.18
N GLY A 70 -8.88 13.97 -0.90
CA GLY A 70 -7.52 14.19 -1.39
C GLY A 70 -6.45 14.15 -0.30
N LYS A 71 -6.82 13.87 0.94
CA LYS A 71 -5.86 13.76 2.03
C LYS A 71 -4.93 12.57 1.83
N THR A 72 -3.68 12.76 2.21
CA THR A 72 -2.63 11.79 2.06
C THR A 72 -2.20 11.22 3.39
N PHE A 73 -1.72 9.97 3.36
CA PHE A 73 -1.23 9.28 4.54
C PHE A 73 -0.08 8.35 4.15
N LYS A 74 0.90 8.22 5.02
CA LYS A 74 2.09 7.43 4.77
C LYS A 74 2.45 6.59 5.97
N ILE A 75 2.82 5.33 5.71
CA ILE A 75 3.50 4.47 6.68
C ILE A 75 4.86 4.11 6.05
N PRO A 76 5.96 4.66 6.55
CA PRO A 76 7.23 4.59 5.85
C PRO A 76 7.90 3.21 5.87
N ARG A 77 7.50 2.35 6.80
CA ARG A 77 8.13 1.05 6.95
C ARG A 77 7.11 -0.02 7.33
N GLY A 78 6.99 -0.99 6.46
CA GLY A 78 6.19 -2.19 6.67
C GLY A 78 6.95 -3.41 6.18
N GLN A 79 6.26 -4.53 6.12
CA GLN A 79 6.88 -5.80 5.78
C GLN A 79 6.01 -6.64 4.87
N THR A 80 6.65 -7.57 4.15
CA THR A 80 5.95 -8.59 3.38
C THR A 80 5.40 -9.65 4.31
N ILE A 81 4.27 -10.24 3.93
CA ILE A 81 3.71 -11.44 4.56
C ILE A 81 3.93 -12.59 3.59
N ASN A 82 4.54 -13.66 4.08
CA ASN A 82 4.83 -14.86 3.29
C ASN A 82 4.13 -16.07 3.89
N MET A 83 3.79 -17.04 3.05
CA MET A 83 3.17 -18.28 3.50
C MET A 83 4.18 -19.11 4.30
N ARG A 84 3.71 -19.76 5.37
CA ARG A 84 4.60 -20.45 6.32
C ARG A 84 5.40 -21.58 5.68
N VAL A 85 4.77 -22.36 4.82
CA VAL A 85 5.37 -23.57 4.26
C VAL A 85 6.11 -23.30 2.95
N SER A 86 5.44 -22.65 1.99
CA SER A 86 6.00 -22.39 0.66
C SER A 86 6.88 -21.15 0.61
N GLN A 87 6.79 -20.25 1.60
CA GLN A 87 7.41 -18.93 1.60
C GLN A 87 6.93 -18.02 0.47
N ASP A 88 5.85 -18.39 -0.21
CA ASP A 88 5.27 -17.58 -1.26
C ASP A 88 4.72 -16.27 -0.70
N PHE A 89 4.87 -15.21 -1.48
CA PHE A 89 4.36 -13.89 -1.14
C PHE A 89 2.82 -13.91 -1.00
N LYS A 90 2.33 -13.32 0.07
CA LYS A 90 0.90 -13.31 0.41
C LYS A 90 0.33 -11.89 0.48
N GLY A 91 1.14 -10.91 0.84
CA GLY A 91 0.71 -9.55 1.02
C GLY A 91 1.68 -8.73 1.86
N TYR A 92 1.14 -7.68 2.47
CA TYR A 92 1.93 -6.75 3.30
C TYR A 92 1.22 -6.42 4.59
N ASP A 93 1.99 -6.11 5.63
CA ASP A 93 1.46 -5.42 6.79
C ASP A 93 2.27 -4.18 7.13
N PHE A 94 1.58 -3.18 7.66
CA PHE A 94 2.15 -1.89 8.03
C PHE A 94 1.55 -1.45 9.37
N THR A 95 2.39 -1.23 10.36
CA THR A 95 1.94 -0.68 11.63
C THR A 95 2.23 0.81 11.66
N THR A 96 1.24 1.62 12.04
CA THR A 96 1.42 3.06 12.15
C THR A 96 2.45 3.40 13.21
N LYS A 97 3.09 4.57 13.07
CA LYS A 97 4.16 5.00 13.98
C LYS A 97 3.70 5.10 15.44
N ASP A 98 2.45 5.50 15.65
CA ASP A 98 1.85 5.57 16.99
C ASP A 98 1.41 4.20 17.53
N LYS A 99 1.53 3.14 16.71
CA LYS A 99 1.16 1.76 17.02
C LYS A 99 -0.32 1.57 17.36
N LYS A 100 -1.18 2.44 16.84
CA LYS A 100 -2.63 2.35 17.04
C LYS A 100 -3.34 1.56 15.97
N PHE A 101 -2.77 1.44 14.78
CA PHE A 101 -3.40 0.76 13.64
C PHE A 101 -2.43 -0.17 12.93
N LEU A 102 -2.95 -1.31 12.52
CA LEU A 102 -2.28 -2.25 11.61
C LEU A 102 -3.04 -2.26 10.29
N TYR A 103 -2.34 -1.98 9.19
CA TYR A 103 -2.86 -2.05 7.83
C TYR A 103 -2.36 -3.35 7.22
N GLU A 104 -3.28 -4.25 6.88
CA GLU A 104 -2.95 -5.54 6.28
C GLU A 104 -3.53 -5.62 4.87
N ILE A 105 -2.67 -5.84 3.89
CA ILE A 105 -3.08 -6.05 2.50
C ILE A 105 -2.81 -7.51 2.16
N LEU A 106 -3.86 -8.24 1.80
CA LEU A 106 -3.75 -9.63 1.38
C LEU A 106 -4.22 -9.75 -0.06
N TYR A 107 -3.47 -10.50 -0.87
CA TYR A 107 -3.74 -10.73 -2.29
C TYR A 107 -4.28 -12.12 -2.59
N GLN A 108 -4.46 -12.96 -1.58
CA GLN A 108 -4.98 -14.31 -1.77
C GLN A 108 -6.51 -14.34 -1.66
N GLY A 109 -7.15 -15.05 -2.57
CA GLY A 109 -8.60 -15.06 -2.67
C GLY A 109 -9.10 -13.68 -3.12
N ASP A 110 -10.07 -13.13 -2.41
CA ASP A 110 -10.49 -11.75 -2.59
C ASP A 110 -9.44 -10.83 -1.96
N SER A 111 -8.80 -10.00 -2.77
CA SER A 111 -7.81 -9.06 -2.27
C SER A 111 -8.45 -8.02 -1.36
N THR A 112 -7.86 -7.80 -0.20
CA THR A 112 -8.44 -6.92 0.83
C THR A 112 -7.40 -6.03 1.48
N LEU A 113 -7.85 -4.86 1.91
CA LEU A 113 -7.14 -4.01 2.88
C LEU A 113 -7.95 -4.02 4.18
N LYS A 114 -7.37 -4.51 5.24
CA LYS A 114 -7.96 -4.46 6.58
C LYS A 114 -7.18 -3.49 7.46
N ILE A 115 -7.90 -2.61 8.11
CA ILE A 115 -7.34 -1.71 9.13
C ILE A 115 -7.84 -2.21 10.47
N MET A 116 -6.92 -2.56 11.36
CA MET A 116 -7.28 -3.26 12.59
C MET A 116 -6.39 -2.83 13.76
N HIS A 117 -6.79 -3.25 14.95
CA HIS A 117 -6.01 -3.05 16.16
C HIS A 117 -4.76 -3.95 16.11
N PRO A 118 -3.54 -3.45 16.35
CA PRO A 118 -2.31 -4.22 16.19
C PRO A 118 -2.17 -5.40 17.16
N LYS A 119 -2.81 -5.34 18.32
CA LYS A 119 -2.71 -6.38 19.34
C LYS A 119 -3.89 -7.34 19.35
N THR A 120 -5.11 -6.82 19.26
CA THR A 120 -6.34 -7.63 19.36
C THR A 120 -6.84 -8.09 18.01
N TYR A 121 -6.35 -7.47 16.90
CA TYR A 121 -6.80 -7.72 15.53
C TYR A 121 -8.28 -7.41 15.31
N GLN A 122 -8.86 -6.57 16.17
CA GLN A 122 -10.20 -6.05 15.93
C GLN A 122 -10.21 -5.27 14.62
N ILE A 123 -11.09 -5.62 13.71
CA ILE A 123 -11.18 -4.99 12.39
C ILE A 123 -12.00 -3.71 12.51
N TYR A 124 -11.41 -2.58 12.13
CA TYR A 124 -12.08 -1.28 12.04
C TYR A 124 -12.60 -1.01 10.63
N SER A 125 -11.91 -1.50 9.60
CA SER A 125 -12.27 -1.32 8.20
C SER A 125 -11.81 -2.52 7.39
N ASP A 126 -12.65 -2.94 6.44
CA ASP A 126 -12.37 -4.05 5.53
C ASP A 126 -12.77 -3.58 4.13
N GLU A 127 -11.79 -3.38 3.26
CA GLU A 127 -11.98 -2.78 1.95
C GLU A 127 -11.52 -3.74 0.88
N GLU A 128 -12.33 -3.90 -0.17
CA GLU A 128 -11.96 -4.67 -1.35
C GLU A 128 -10.84 -3.93 -2.11
N VAL A 129 -9.80 -4.66 -2.50
CA VAL A 129 -8.66 -4.13 -3.24
C VAL A 129 -8.74 -4.52 -4.71
N ARG A 130 -8.50 -3.55 -5.58
CA ARG A 130 -8.31 -3.76 -7.01
C ARG A 130 -6.86 -3.43 -7.37
N GLU A 131 -6.22 -4.33 -8.06
CA GLU A 131 -4.86 -4.14 -8.58
C GLU A 131 -4.90 -3.55 -10.00
N TYR A 132 -3.83 -2.85 -10.34
CA TYR A 132 -3.61 -2.37 -11.71
C TYR A 132 -2.57 -3.20 -12.44
#